data_4f4b0584489462938be1ef27d2d2e767
#
_entry.id   4f4b0584489462938be1ef27d2d2e767
#
_cell.length_a   1.000
_cell.length_b   1.000
_cell.length_c   1.000
_cell.angle_alpha   90.00
_cell.angle_beta   90.00
_cell.angle_gamma   90.00
#
_symmetry.space_group_name_H-M   'P 1'
#
loop_
_entity.id
_entity.type
_entity.pdbx_description
1 polymer ?
#
loop_
_entity_poly.entity_id
_entity_poly.type
_entity_poly.pdbx_seq_one_letter_code
_entity_poly.pdbx_strand_id
1 'polypeptide(L)'
;MNLAKRMDDADIPEEGRFLVVKPWIKELLLQNADFLRATEAVSKPAVLNGQIGTVAGIAILSSRNTVDTGSAPVVSHCVAGHNSAWSFAQQILNTESLRIPDRHATGYRGLHAYGAKVMDGARLWDLILNP
;
A
#
# COMPACT_ATOMS: atom_id res chain seq x y z
N MET A 1 8.89 15.35 10.41
CA MET A 1 9.65 15.08 9.16
C MET A 1 8.72 15.32 7.98
N ASN A 2 9.08 16.20 7.05
CA ASN A 2 8.15 16.56 5.96
C ASN A 2 8.36 15.61 4.77
N LEU A 3 7.52 14.56 4.65
CA LEU A 3 7.57 13.58 3.57
C LEU A 3 7.35 14.22 2.19
N ALA A 4 6.37 15.12 2.09
CA ALA A 4 6.07 15.83 0.85
C ALA A 4 7.31 16.57 0.33
N LYS A 5 8.00 17.33 1.19
CA LYS A 5 9.24 18.03 0.82
C LYS A 5 10.31 17.07 0.27
N ARG A 6 10.48 15.89 0.88
CA ARG A 6 11.46 14.91 0.40
C ARG A 6 11.09 14.35 -0.97
N MET A 7 9.81 14.14 -1.23
CA MET A 7 9.34 13.70 -2.53
C MET A 7 9.51 14.78 -3.60
N ASP A 8 9.34 16.05 -3.22
CA ASP A 8 9.56 17.20 -4.11
C ASP A 8 11.05 17.40 -4.39
N ASP A 9 11.90 17.31 -3.35
CA ASP A 9 13.37 17.39 -3.50
C ASP A 9 13.94 16.24 -4.38
N ALA A 10 13.23 15.13 -4.50
CA ALA A 10 13.59 13.99 -5.35
C ALA A 10 12.95 14.03 -6.75
N ASP A 11 12.34 15.15 -7.14
CA ASP A 11 11.70 15.37 -8.46
C ASP A 11 10.66 14.29 -8.81
N ILE A 12 9.89 13.83 -7.83
CA ILE A 12 8.87 12.81 -8.04
C ILE A 12 7.55 13.48 -8.45
N PRO A 13 6.88 13.01 -9.52
CA PRO A 13 5.56 13.51 -9.90
C PRO A 13 4.56 13.46 -8.76
N GLU A 14 3.65 14.44 -8.69
CA GLU A 14 2.60 14.46 -7.66
C GLU A 14 1.56 13.36 -7.86
N GLU A 15 1.30 12.99 -9.11
CA GLU A 15 0.37 11.91 -9.43
C GLU A 15 0.97 10.54 -9.12
N GLY A 16 0.25 9.71 -8.37
CA GLY A 16 0.69 8.36 -8.05
C GLY A 16 1.56 8.24 -6.80
N ARG A 17 1.70 9.30 -6.01
CA ARG A 17 2.30 9.23 -4.67
C ARG A 17 1.35 8.52 -3.72
N PHE A 18 1.87 7.62 -2.91
CA PHE A 18 1.10 6.89 -1.91
C PHE A 18 1.81 6.82 -0.57
N LEU A 19 1.02 6.66 0.48
CA LEU A 19 1.46 6.37 1.84
C LEU A 19 0.57 5.29 2.44
N VAL A 20 1.15 4.15 2.80
CA VAL A 20 0.45 3.06 3.46
C VAL A 20 0.69 3.14 4.95
N VAL A 21 -0.39 3.32 5.71
CA VAL A 21 -0.34 3.47 7.17
C VAL A 21 -1.11 2.35 7.87
N LYS A 22 -0.77 2.12 9.14
CA LYS A 22 -1.51 1.21 10.00
C LYS A 22 -2.85 1.79 10.48
N PRO A 23 -3.80 0.93 10.89
CA PRO A 23 -5.12 1.38 11.35
C PRO A 23 -5.08 2.33 12.54
N TRP A 24 -4.13 2.19 13.49
CA TRP A 24 -4.01 3.10 14.62
C TRP A 24 -3.59 4.52 14.20
N ILE A 25 -2.75 4.64 13.17
CA ILE A 25 -2.36 5.93 12.59
C ILE A 25 -3.55 6.58 11.87
N LYS A 26 -4.39 5.76 11.22
CA LYS A 26 -5.64 6.24 10.63
C LYS A 26 -6.53 6.93 11.67
N GLU A 27 -6.69 6.31 12.83
CA GLU A 27 -7.47 6.89 13.93
C GLU A 27 -6.90 8.24 14.38
N LEU A 28 -5.58 8.31 14.56
CA LEU A 28 -4.89 9.55 14.91
C LEU A 28 -5.05 10.65 13.85
N LEU A 29 -4.97 10.28 12.57
CA LEU A 29 -5.18 11.23 11.47
C LEU A 29 -6.61 11.77 11.43
N LEU A 30 -7.60 10.92 11.67
CA LEU A 30 -9.02 11.32 11.68
C LEU A 30 -9.39 12.19 12.89
N GLN A 31 -8.60 12.19 13.96
CA GLN A 31 -8.76 13.10 15.09
C GLN A 31 -8.24 14.52 14.79
N ASN A 32 -7.42 14.67 13.76
CA ASN A 32 -6.86 15.97 13.38
C ASN A 32 -7.82 16.72 12.45
N ALA A 33 -8.36 17.85 12.94
CA ALA A 33 -9.32 18.67 12.20
C ALA A 33 -8.73 19.28 10.89
N ASP A 34 -7.43 19.58 10.87
CA ASP A 34 -6.78 20.12 9.67
C ASP A 34 -6.66 19.06 8.59
N PHE A 35 -6.42 17.80 8.97
CA PHE A 35 -6.42 16.68 8.04
C PHE A 35 -7.81 16.44 7.42
N LEU A 36 -8.87 16.50 8.21
CA LEU A 36 -10.24 16.35 7.72
C LEU A 36 -10.59 17.45 6.71
N ARG A 37 -10.29 18.71 7.02
CA ARG A 37 -10.53 19.86 6.11
C ARG A 37 -9.75 19.72 4.80
N ALA A 38 -8.48 19.33 4.86
CA ALA A 38 -7.66 19.09 3.67
C ALA A 38 -8.23 17.97 2.81
N THR A 39 -8.74 16.91 3.43
CA THR A 39 -9.33 15.77 2.75
C THR A 39 -10.69 16.11 2.12
N GLU A 40 -11.54 16.87 2.79
CA GLU A 40 -12.85 17.31 2.26
C GLU A 40 -12.71 18.23 1.05
N ALA A 41 -11.68 19.08 1.02
CA ALA A 41 -11.43 20.00 -0.08
C ALA A 41 -11.00 19.28 -1.39
N VAL A 42 -10.46 18.06 -1.29
CA VAL A 42 -9.89 17.31 -2.43
C VAL A 42 -10.71 16.06 -2.77
N SER A 43 -11.53 15.55 -1.88
CA SER A 43 -12.12 14.22 -2.00
C SER A 43 -13.49 14.18 -2.68
N LYS A 44 -13.49 13.53 -3.81
CA LYS A 44 -14.57 12.60 -4.21
C LYS A 44 -14.47 11.34 -3.32
N PRO A 45 -15.58 10.58 -3.12
CA PRO A 45 -15.69 9.58 -2.05
C PRO A 45 -14.56 8.54 -2.08
N ALA A 46 -13.55 8.75 -1.28
CA ALA A 46 -12.37 7.92 -1.12
C ALA A 46 -12.63 6.58 -0.37
N VAL A 47 -13.86 6.33 0.03
CA VAL A 47 -14.24 5.22 0.93
C VAL A 47 -14.19 3.85 0.25
N LEU A 48 -14.16 3.79 -1.07
CA LEU A 48 -14.34 2.53 -1.81
C LEU A 48 -13.11 1.61 -1.87
N ASN A 49 -11.87 2.13 -1.64
CA ASN A 49 -10.64 1.35 -1.89
C ASN A 49 -9.66 1.34 -0.71
N GLY A 50 -10.13 1.56 0.53
CA GLY A 50 -9.22 1.64 1.68
C GLY A 50 -8.39 2.93 1.73
N GLN A 51 -8.63 3.87 0.81
CA GLN A 51 -8.04 5.20 0.84
C GLN A 51 -8.72 6.04 1.91
N ILE A 52 -7.94 6.65 2.80
CA ILE A 52 -8.45 7.49 3.89
C ILE A 52 -8.66 8.93 3.39
N GLY A 53 -7.80 9.37 2.51
CA GLY A 53 -7.79 10.73 1.96
C GLY A 53 -6.55 11.01 1.13
N THR A 54 -6.46 12.24 0.63
CA THR A 54 -5.28 12.73 -0.09
C THR A 54 -4.81 14.01 0.56
N VAL A 55 -3.54 14.11 0.92
CA VAL A 55 -2.93 15.31 1.49
C VAL A 55 -1.63 15.61 0.75
N ALA A 56 -1.47 16.85 0.31
CA ALA A 56 -0.29 17.31 -0.43
C ALA A 56 0.06 16.39 -1.63
N GLY A 57 -0.95 15.96 -2.40
CA GLY A 57 -0.76 15.06 -3.55
C GLY A 57 -0.49 13.59 -3.20
N ILE A 58 -0.41 13.24 -1.90
CA ILE A 58 -0.12 11.88 -1.44
C ILE A 58 -1.43 11.17 -1.06
N ALA A 59 -1.74 10.06 -1.73
CA ALA A 59 -2.87 9.21 -1.37
C ALA A 59 -2.54 8.37 -0.12
N ILE A 60 -3.36 8.49 0.93
CA ILE A 60 -3.16 7.76 2.19
C ILE A 60 -4.06 6.54 2.20
N LEU A 61 -3.43 5.36 2.32
CA LEU A 61 -4.06 4.06 2.33
C LEU A 61 -3.88 3.40 3.71
N SER A 62 -4.90 2.68 4.19
CA SER A 62 -4.81 1.91 5.43
C SER A 62 -4.63 0.42 5.14
N SER A 63 -3.60 -0.18 5.73
CA SER A 63 -3.36 -1.63 5.62
C SER A 63 -2.83 -2.19 6.93
N ARG A 64 -3.21 -3.45 7.25
CA ARG A 64 -2.65 -4.22 8.37
C ARG A 64 -1.40 -5.03 7.98
N ASN A 65 -1.08 -5.10 6.68
CA ASN A 65 0.00 -5.93 6.15
C ASN A 65 1.39 -5.26 6.27
N THR A 66 1.48 -4.10 6.89
CA THR A 66 2.76 -3.44 7.17
C THR A 66 3.48 -4.17 8.31
N VAL A 67 4.80 -4.25 8.20
CA VAL A 67 5.64 -4.97 9.15
C VAL A 67 5.77 -4.21 10.46
N ASP A 68 5.78 -4.95 11.57
CA ASP A 68 6.17 -4.43 12.90
C ASP A 68 7.49 -5.05 13.31
N THR A 69 8.36 -4.26 13.90
CA THR A 69 9.61 -4.72 14.47
C THR A 69 9.71 -4.34 15.96
N GLY A 70 10.42 -5.20 16.72
CA GLY A 70 10.58 -5.02 18.15
C GLY A 70 9.50 -5.71 18.99
N SER A 71 9.81 -5.97 20.25
CA SER A 71 8.88 -6.60 21.20
C SER A 71 8.33 -5.63 22.25
N ALA A 72 9.00 -4.51 22.52
CA ALA A 72 8.51 -3.37 23.31
C ALA A 72 9.60 -2.27 23.35
N PRO A 73 9.36 -1.06 22.81
CA PRO A 73 8.18 -0.62 22.09
C PRO A 73 8.08 -1.23 20.68
N VAL A 74 6.88 -1.55 20.25
CA VAL A 74 6.61 -2.04 18.89
C VAL A 74 6.75 -0.87 17.92
N VAL A 75 7.59 -1.03 16.92
CA VAL A 75 7.84 -0.04 15.88
C VAL A 75 7.08 -0.43 14.62
N SER A 76 6.24 0.47 14.13
CA SER A 76 5.46 0.24 12.91
C SER A 76 6.16 0.85 11.70
N HIS A 77 6.36 0.02 10.67
CA HIS A 77 6.90 0.43 9.38
C HIS A 77 5.76 0.83 8.45
N CYS A 78 5.79 2.06 7.96
CA CYS A 78 4.84 2.58 6.98
C CYS A 78 5.58 2.85 5.67
N VAL A 79 5.02 2.37 4.57
CA VAL A 79 5.64 2.51 3.25
C VAL A 79 5.08 3.72 2.54
N ALA A 80 5.96 4.60 2.11
CA ALA A 80 5.63 5.73 1.25
C ALA A 80 6.41 5.66 -0.05
N GLY A 81 5.83 6.13 -1.13
CA GLY A 81 6.54 6.12 -2.41
C GLY A 81 5.67 6.55 -3.58
N HIS A 82 6.18 6.24 -4.74
CA HIS A 82 5.52 6.48 -6.02
C HIS A 82 5.30 5.16 -6.77
N ASN A 83 4.20 5.07 -7.53
CA ASN A 83 3.82 3.86 -8.26
C ASN A 83 4.90 3.35 -9.23
N SER A 84 5.74 4.23 -9.78
CA SER A 84 6.84 3.84 -10.68
C SER A 84 8.05 3.21 -9.99
N ALA A 85 8.08 3.21 -8.66
CA ALA A 85 9.22 2.69 -7.89
C ALA A 85 9.36 1.16 -7.98
N TRP A 86 8.27 0.46 -8.26
CA TRP A 86 8.21 -0.99 -8.30
C TRP A 86 7.40 -1.50 -9.48
N SER A 87 7.69 -2.73 -9.89
CA SER A 87 6.95 -3.43 -10.94
C SER A 87 6.41 -4.74 -10.40
N PHE A 88 5.18 -5.05 -10.76
CA PHE A 88 4.53 -6.31 -10.45
C PHE A 88 4.04 -6.95 -11.75
N ALA A 89 4.36 -8.21 -11.92
CA ALA A 89 3.88 -9.02 -13.03
C ALA A 89 3.21 -10.28 -12.51
N GLN A 90 2.09 -10.64 -13.10
CA GLN A 90 1.40 -11.89 -12.78
C GLN A 90 0.85 -12.52 -14.05
N GLN A 91 0.83 -13.83 -14.07
CA GLN A 91 0.27 -14.59 -15.17
C GLN A 91 -0.37 -15.89 -14.64
N ILE A 92 -1.59 -16.17 -15.10
CA ILE A 92 -2.21 -17.49 -14.96
C ILE A 92 -1.81 -18.29 -16.18
N LEU A 93 -0.87 -19.22 -16.01
CA LEU A 93 -0.27 -19.96 -17.13
C LEU A 93 -1.18 -21.06 -17.64
N ASN A 94 -1.86 -21.78 -16.76
CA ASN A 94 -2.71 -22.89 -17.14
C ASN A 94 -3.77 -23.16 -16.08
N THR A 95 -4.97 -23.50 -16.52
CA THR A 95 -6.03 -24.01 -15.66
C THR A 95 -6.62 -25.23 -16.34
N GLU A 96 -6.52 -26.38 -15.70
CA GLU A 96 -7.00 -27.64 -16.26
C GLU A 96 -7.88 -28.40 -15.26
N SER A 97 -8.87 -29.12 -15.80
CA SER A 97 -9.66 -30.07 -15.04
C SER A 97 -8.99 -31.46 -15.11
N LEU A 98 -8.82 -32.07 -13.97
CA LEU A 98 -8.20 -33.40 -13.84
C LEU A 98 -9.16 -34.38 -13.15
N ARG A 99 -9.35 -35.55 -13.71
CA ARG A 99 -10.07 -36.61 -13.03
C ARG A 99 -9.16 -37.22 -11.96
N ILE A 100 -9.64 -37.27 -10.72
CA ILE A 100 -8.89 -37.87 -9.61
C ILE A 100 -9.06 -39.40 -9.70
N PRO A 101 -7.97 -40.18 -9.88
CA PRO A 101 -8.07 -41.62 -10.12
C PRO A 101 -8.63 -42.39 -8.93
N ASP A 102 -8.39 -41.98 -7.71
CA ASP A 102 -8.78 -42.68 -6.47
C ASP A 102 -10.17 -42.30 -5.96
N ARG A 103 -10.88 -41.39 -6.65
CA ARG A 103 -12.22 -40.91 -6.24
C ARG A 103 -13.04 -40.58 -7.49
N HIS A 104 -14.35 -40.75 -7.40
CA HIS A 104 -15.29 -40.27 -8.44
C HIS A 104 -15.48 -38.76 -8.31
N ALA A 105 -14.38 -38.01 -8.54
CA ALA A 105 -14.38 -36.53 -8.42
C ALA A 105 -13.53 -35.90 -9.53
N THR A 106 -13.89 -34.70 -9.93
CA THR A 106 -13.10 -33.86 -10.83
C THR A 106 -12.41 -32.80 -10.02
N GLY A 107 -11.09 -32.72 -10.11
CA GLY A 107 -10.27 -31.69 -9.50
C GLY A 107 -9.93 -30.61 -10.53
N TYR A 108 -9.74 -29.39 -10.08
CA TYR A 108 -9.19 -28.30 -10.88
C TYR A 108 -7.82 -27.91 -10.33
N ARG A 109 -6.86 -27.75 -11.21
CA ARG A 109 -5.54 -27.22 -10.86
C ARG A 109 -5.18 -26.05 -11.75
N GLY A 110 -4.49 -25.07 -11.20
CA GLY A 110 -4.00 -23.93 -11.92
C GLY A 110 -2.58 -23.57 -11.50
N LEU A 111 -1.81 -23.07 -12.43
CA LEU A 111 -0.49 -22.51 -12.17
C LEU A 111 -0.56 -20.99 -12.28
N HIS A 112 -0.30 -20.31 -11.16
CA HIS A 112 -0.20 -18.86 -11.09
C HIS A 112 1.24 -18.46 -10.80
N ALA A 113 1.88 -17.84 -11.76
CA ALA A 113 3.21 -17.26 -11.61
C ALA A 113 3.09 -15.77 -11.34
N TYR A 114 3.77 -15.26 -10.35
CA TYR A 114 3.81 -13.83 -10.03
C TYR A 114 5.20 -13.44 -9.53
N GLY A 115 5.52 -12.17 -9.69
CA GLY A 115 6.76 -11.61 -9.18
C GLY A 115 6.65 -10.10 -8.99
N ALA A 116 7.37 -9.58 -8.01
CA ALA A 116 7.48 -8.17 -7.74
C ALA A 116 8.95 -7.79 -7.60
N LYS A 117 9.32 -6.62 -8.12
CA LYS A 117 10.69 -6.10 -8.00
C LYS A 117 10.64 -4.59 -7.83
N VAL A 118 11.46 -4.08 -6.93
CA VAL A 118 11.74 -2.65 -6.82
C VAL A 118 12.69 -2.28 -7.96
N MET A 119 12.26 -1.33 -8.78
CA MET A 119 13.02 -0.83 -9.93
C MET A 119 13.86 0.39 -9.55
N ASP A 120 13.32 1.27 -8.71
CA ASP A 120 13.96 2.48 -8.26
C ASP A 120 13.75 2.67 -6.74
N GLY A 121 14.79 2.35 -5.97
CA GLY A 121 14.77 2.48 -4.51
C GLY A 121 14.80 3.94 -4.02
N ALA A 122 15.19 4.91 -4.85
CA ALA A 122 15.20 6.31 -4.49
C ALA A 122 13.77 6.90 -4.38
N ARG A 123 12.76 6.20 -4.93
CA ARG A 123 11.36 6.59 -4.92
C ARG A 123 10.50 5.86 -3.87
N LEU A 124 11.15 5.14 -2.95
CA LEU A 124 10.50 4.45 -1.84
C LEU A 124 11.12 4.86 -0.51
N TRP A 125 10.29 5.06 0.49
CA TRP A 125 10.70 5.39 1.86
C TRP A 125 10.01 4.48 2.86
N ASP A 126 10.76 4.08 3.85
CA ASP A 126 10.24 3.45 5.05
C ASP A 126 10.12 4.51 6.15
N LEU A 127 8.91 4.71 6.63
CA LEU A 127 8.59 5.62 7.72
C LEU A 127 8.41 4.81 9.00
N ILE A 128 9.29 5.01 9.93
CA ILE A 128 9.27 4.34 11.22
C ILE A 128 8.47 5.19 12.21
N LEU A 129 7.37 4.63 12.70
CA LEU A 129 6.48 5.28 13.65
C LEU A 129 6.30 4.42 14.91
N ASN A 130 6.37 5.08 16.05
CA ASN A 130 6.08 4.46 17.35
C ASN A 130 4.68 4.88 17.79
N PRO A 131 3.86 3.93 18.29
CA PRO A 131 2.55 4.24 18.88
C PRO A 131 2.65 5.05 20.15
#